data_22185931ee2979350d02015137ffc9bc
#
_entry.id   22185931ee2979350d02015137ffc9bc
#
_cell.length_a   1.000
_cell.length_b   1.000
_cell.length_c   1.000
_cell.angle_alpha   90.00
_cell.angle_beta   90.00
_cell.angle_gamma   90.00
#
_symmetry.space_group_name_H-M   'P 1'
#
loop_
_entity.id
_entity.type
_entity.pdbx_description
1 polymer ?
#
loop_
_entity_poly.entity_id
_entity_poly.type
_entity_poly.pdbx_seq_one_letter_code
_entity_poly.pdbx_strand_id
1 'polypeptide(L)'
;GITPQRDFIMGGKWITYTAVASPPFVTGLGRDRRDGNREDFRNLIKLTQMLNCLHTTAGYPVEPTDIHASVRHLYATHDAVTLSDKPPFVYSLGRQRNIDGMEITRIARGVNQETFNSEPSIFSVINASTPLRYDTVMLHGIQEMSSRNQVICITPFTLAGAMAPVTVAG
;
A
#
# COMPACT_ATOMS: atom_id res chain seq x y z
N GLY A 1 -10.57 -16.86 -9.33
CA GLY A 1 -9.80 -15.86 -8.63
C GLY A 1 -9.50 -14.66 -9.51
N ILE A 2 -9.33 -13.50 -8.92
CA ILE A 2 -8.87 -12.33 -9.67
C ILE A 2 -7.36 -12.49 -9.81
N THR A 3 -6.92 -12.78 -11.02
CA THR A 3 -5.50 -12.76 -11.34
C THR A 3 -5.19 -11.37 -11.84
N PRO A 4 -4.17 -10.67 -11.31
CA PRO A 4 -3.72 -9.42 -11.89
C PRO A 4 -3.40 -9.63 -13.37
N GLN A 5 -4.07 -8.88 -14.24
CA GLN A 5 -3.93 -9.03 -15.68
C GLN A 5 -2.92 -8.05 -16.28
N ARG A 6 -2.28 -7.25 -15.45
CA ARG A 6 -1.37 -6.19 -15.90
C ARG A 6 -0.07 -6.25 -15.17
N ASP A 7 1.00 -6.37 -15.92
CA ASP A 7 2.33 -6.03 -15.46
C ASP A 7 2.53 -4.52 -15.56
N PHE A 8 3.22 -3.94 -14.60
CA PHE A 8 3.66 -2.56 -14.71
C PHE A 8 5.13 -2.44 -14.31
N ILE A 9 5.80 -1.50 -14.94
CA ILE A 9 7.24 -1.28 -14.76
C ILE A 9 7.43 -0.10 -13.81
N MET A 10 8.18 -0.32 -12.72
CA MET A 10 8.60 0.73 -11.82
C MET A 10 10.04 1.13 -12.11
N GLY A 11 10.27 2.43 -12.27
CA GLY A 11 11.61 2.99 -12.46
C GLY A 11 12.04 3.17 -13.92
N GLY A 12 13.31 3.51 -14.13
CA GLY A 12 13.83 3.89 -15.43
C GLY A 12 13.16 5.17 -15.94
N LYS A 13 12.64 5.15 -17.16
CA LYS A 13 11.91 6.26 -17.78
C LYS A 13 10.40 6.25 -17.50
N TRP A 14 9.93 5.32 -16.71
CA TRP A 14 8.50 5.15 -16.40
C TRP A 14 8.17 5.77 -15.06
N ILE A 15 7.08 6.52 -15.01
CA ILE A 15 6.54 7.09 -13.78
C ILE A 15 5.33 6.25 -13.36
N THR A 16 5.37 5.72 -12.13
CA THR A 16 4.25 5.01 -11.54
C THR A 16 3.48 5.95 -10.63
N TYR A 17 2.20 6.14 -10.93
CA TYR A 17 1.29 6.89 -10.08
C TYR A 17 0.51 5.94 -9.19
N THR A 18 0.38 6.34 -7.93
CA THR A 18 -0.40 5.61 -6.93
C THR A 18 -1.56 6.46 -6.44
N ALA A 19 -2.62 5.82 -5.93
CA ALA A 19 -3.64 6.55 -5.20
C ALA A 19 -3.07 7.14 -3.91
N VAL A 20 -3.77 8.13 -3.36
CA VAL A 20 -3.36 8.76 -2.09
C VAL A 20 -3.53 7.78 -0.91
N ALA A 21 -2.76 7.99 0.15
CA ALA A 21 -2.87 7.27 1.43
C ALA A 21 -2.52 8.23 2.57
N SER A 22 -3.05 8.12 3.68
CA SER A 22 -4.10 7.36 4.38
C SER A 22 -4.94 8.35 5.16
N PRO A 23 -5.80 9.15 4.51
CA PRO A 23 -6.63 10.09 5.26
C PRO A 23 -7.64 9.32 6.13
N PRO A 24 -7.83 9.71 7.40
CA PRO A 24 -8.83 9.08 8.26
C PRO A 24 -10.24 9.60 7.99
N PHE A 25 -10.36 10.66 7.19
CA PHE A 25 -11.63 11.37 6.97
C PHE A 25 -12.01 11.41 5.49
N VAL A 26 -13.30 11.47 5.25
CA VAL A 26 -13.89 11.81 3.95
C VAL A 26 -14.73 13.07 4.05
N THR A 27 -14.81 13.79 2.93
CA THR A 27 -15.71 14.94 2.77
C THR A 27 -16.68 14.64 1.66
N GLY A 28 -17.97 14.62 1.96
CA GLY A 28 -19.03 14.42 0.98
C GLY A 28 -19.30 15.69 0.15
N LEU A 29 -20.23 15.58 -0.80
CA LEU A 29 -20.65 16.71 -1.66
C LEU A 29 -21.23 17.87 -0.83
N GLY A 30 -21.82 17.60 0.32
CA GLY A 30 -22.32 18.61 1.29
C GLY A 30 -21.21 19.29 2.11
N ARG A 31 -19.94 18.94 1.88
CA ARG A 31 -18.76 19.40 2.65
C ARG A 31 -18.72 18.99 4.11
N ASP A 32 -19.59 18.09 4.54
CA ASP A 32 -19.52 17.53 5.88
C ASP A 32 -18.34 16.56 5.97
N ARG A 33 -17.45 16.82 6.92
CA ARG A 33 -16.31 15.96 7.21
C ARG A 33 -16.73 14.89 8.21
N ARG A 34 -16.49 13.63 7.87
CA ARG A 34 -16.74 12.48 8.74
C ARG A 34 -15.62 11.48 8.67
N ASP A 35 -15.57 10.58 9.61
CA ASP A 35 -14.64 9.45 9.58
C ASP A 35 -14.91 8.55 8.37
N GLY A 36 -13.84 8.04 7.78
CA GLY A 36 -13.90 7.06 6.73
C GLY A 36 -14.34 5.71 7.24
N ASN A 37 -15.04 4.94 6.41
CA ASN A 37 -15.48 3.60 6.72
C ASN A 37 -15.09 2.62 5.61
N ARG A 38 -15.37 1.32 5.81
CA ARG A 38 -15.05 0.28 4.84
C ARG A 38 -15.76 0.49 3.49
N GLU A 39 -16.97 1.00 3.49
CA GLU A 39 -17.68 1.25 2.23
C GLU A 39 -17.00 2.36 1.42
N ASP A 40 -16.60 3.44 2.07
CA ASP A 40 -15.80 4.49 1.43
C ASP A 40 -14.50 3.94 0.86
N PHE A 41 -13.79 3.13 1.65
CA PHE A 41 -12.57 2.43 1.20
C PHE A 41 -12.83 1.64 -0.08
N ARG A 42 -13.85 0.78 -0.09
CA ARG A 42 -14.23 -0.05 -1.24
C ARG A 42 -14.60 0.80 -2.47
N ASN A 43 -15.32 1.88 -2.28
CA ASN A 43 -15.71 2.77 -3.36
C ASN A 43 -14.52 3.50 -3.96
N LEU A 44 -13.56 3.92 -3.14
CA LEU A 44 -12.31 4.53 -3.60
C LEU A 44 -11.38 3.51 -4.30
N ILE A 45 -11.34 2.25 -3.88
CA ILE A 45 -10.64 1.19 -4.61
C ILE A 45 -11.25 0.98 -5.99
N LYS A 46 -12.59 0.92 -6.10
CA LYS A 46 -13.28 0.82 -7.40
C LYS A 46 -12.99 2.03 -8.29
N LEU A 47 -12.99 3.24 -7.71
CA LEU A 47 -12.62 4.45 -8.46
C LEU A 47 -11.18 4.38 -8.95
N THR A 48 -10.25 3.97 -8.09
CA THR A 48 -8.84 3.76 -8.47
C THR A 48 -8.70 2.74 -9.60
N GLN A 49 -9.48 1.67 -9.58
CA GLN A 49 -9.50 0.68 -10.66
C GLN A 49 -9.91 1.30 -12.00
N MET A 50 -10.88 2.21 -12.00
CA MET A 50 -11.38 2.85 -13.22
C MET A 50 -10.44 3.93 -13.78
N LEU A 51 -9.53 4.46 -12.98
CA LEU A 51 -8.62 5.54 -13.38
C LEU A 51 -7.35 4.96 -14.02
N ASN A 52 -7.23 5.03 -15.34
CA ASN A 52 -6.07 4.51 -16.08
C ASN A 52 -4.74 5.22 -15.75
N CYS A 53 -4.79 6.42 -15.20
CA CYS A 53 -3.60 7.14 -14.75
C CYS A 53 -3.03 6.61 -13.43
N LEU A 54 -3.76 5.83 -12.66
CA LEU A 54 -3.31 5.21 -11.42
C LEU A 54 -2.91 3.76 -11.69
N HIS A 55 -1.71 3.39 -11.27
CA HIS A 55 -1.11 2.08 -11.56
C HIS A 55 -1.24 1.12 -10.39
N THR A 56 -1.38 1.64 -9.16
CA THR A 56 -1.50 0.83 -7.95
C THR A 56 -2.58 1.37 -7.02
N THR A 57 -3.05 0.54 -6.10
CA THR A 57 -4.05 0.95 -5.11
C THR A 57 -3.46 1.78 -3.97
N ALA A 58 -2.18 1.92 -3.88
CA ALA A 58 -1.34 2.52 -2.83
C ALA A 58 -2.02 2.89 -1.52
N GLY A 59 -1.58 2.28 -0.45
CA GLY A 59 -2.06 2.58 0.90
C GLY A 59 -3.57 2.41 1.06
N TYR A 60 -4.10 3.02 2.08
CA TYR A 60 -5.56 3.13 2.22
C TYR A 60 -6.00 4.47 1.60
N PRO A 61 -6.78 4.47 0.52
CA PRO A 61 -7.30 5.72 -0.05
C PRO A 61 -8.16 6.47 0.98
N VAL A 62 -8.72 5.76 1.94
CA VAL A 62 -9.25 6.28 3.20
C VAL A 62 -9.10 5.19 4.26
N GLU A 63 -8.86 5.57 5.50
CA GLU A 63 -8.77 4.63 6.61
C GLU A 63 -10.17 4.08 6.95
N PRO A 64 -10.42 2.76 6.91
CA PRO A 64 -11.70 2.18 7.31
C PRO A 64 -11.78 2.12 8.86
N THR A 65 -12.14 3.24 9.48
CA THR A 65 -12.07 3.40 10.94
C THR A 65 -13.14 2.62 11.70
N ASP A 66 -14.18 2.18 11.00
CA ASP A 66 -15.22 1.27 11.49
C ASP A 66 -14.74 -0.16 11.72
N ILE A 67 -13.54 -0.50 11.22
CA ILE A 67 -12.91 -1.80 11.45
C ILE A 67 -11.82 -1.67 12.51
N HIS A 68 -11.82 -2.58 13.48
CA HIS A 68 -10.81 -2.58 14.52
C HIS A 68 -9.39 -2.70 13.95
N ALA A 69 -8.45 -1.91 14.46
CA ALA A 69 -7.10 -1.75 13.92
C ALA A 69 -6.31 -3.07 13.82
N SER A 70 -6.57 -4.06 14.70
CA SER A 70 -5.88 -5.36 14.69
C SER A 70 -6.19 -6.22 13.47
N VAL A 71 -7.37 -6.06 12.86
CA VAL A 71 -7.84 -6.87 11.72
C VAL A 71 -8.09 -6.04 10.46
N ARG A 72 -7.99 -4.72 10.56
CA ARG A 72 -8.25 -3.79 9.47
C ARG A 72 -7.47 -4.12 8.20
N HIS A 73 -6.20 -4.48 8.34
CA HIS A 73 -5.35 -4.83 7.20
C HIS A 73 -5.85 -6.06 6.43
N LEU A 74 -6.47 -7.04 7.11
CA LEU A 74 -7.05 -8.21 6.45
C LEU A 74 -8.20 -7.81 5.53
N TYR A 75 -9.13 -7.01 6.04
CA TYR A 75 -10.27 -6.52 5.25
C TYR A 75 -9.81 -5.61 4.11
N ALA A 76 -8.88 -4.71 4.37
CA ALA A 76 -8.38 -3.79 3.36
C ALA A 76 -7.65 -4.53 2.22
N THR A 77 -6.77 -5.47 2.54
CA THR A 77 -6.08 -6.27 1.52
C THR A 77 -7.05 -7.16 0.76
N HIS A 78 -8.01 -7.80 1.45
CA HIS A 78 -9.04 -8.59 0.80
C HIS A 78 -9.88 -7.74 -0.17
N ASP A 79 -10.34 -6.57 0.25
CA ASP A 79 -11.13 -5.68 -0.60
C ASP A 79 -10.29 -5.16 -1.78
N ALA A 80 -9.01 -4.86 -1.59
CA ALA A 80 -8.12 -4.45 -2.66
C ALA A 80 -7.97 -5.53 -3.74
N VAL A 81 -7.69 -6.78 -3.36
CA VAL A 81 -7.48 -7.88 -4.33
C VAL A 81 -8.77 -8.39 -4.96
N THR A 82 -9.93 -8.10 -4.38
CA THR A 82 -11.24 -8.52 -4.92
C THR A 82 -11.90 -7.45 -5.80
N LEU A 83 -11.53 -6.18 -5.62
CA LEU A 83 -12.14 -5.05 -6.32
C LEU A 83 -11.24 -4.40 -7.37
N SER A 84 -9.96 -4.80 -7.44
CA SER A 84 -8.99 -4.24 -8.37
C SER A 84 -8.03 -5.34 -8.86
N ASP A 85 -7.61 -5.23 -10.13
CA ASP A 85 -6.54 -6.03 -10.73
C ASP A 85 -5.17 -5.35 -10.61
N LYS A 86 -5.13 -4.16 -9.99
CA LYS A 86 -3.90 -3.43 -9.75
C LYS A 86 -3.16 -4.00 -8.54
N PRO A 87 -1.81 -3.96 -8.53
CA PRO A 87 -1.05 -4.46 -7.42
C PRO A 87 -1.50 -3.88 -6.09
N PRO A 88 -1.82 -4.74 -5.11
CA PRO A 88 -2.24 -4.30 -3.79
C PRO A 88 -1.06 -3.78 -2.97
N PHE A 89 -1.38 -3.08 -1.92
CA PHE A 89 -0.44 -2.52 -0.98
C PHE A 89 -0.65 -3.11 0.42
N VAL A 90 0.43 -3.27 1.17
CA VAL A 90 0.37 -3.60 2.60
C VAL A 90 1.19 -2.60 3.41
N TYR A 91 0.62 -2.15 4.53
CA TYR A 91 1.36 -1.33 5.48
C TYR A 91 2.37 -2.17 6.27
N SER A 92 3.62 -1.75 6.26
CA SER A 92 4.70 -2.36 7.05
C SER A 92 4.60 -1.99 8.54
N LEU A 93 3.47 -2.27 9.15
CA LEU A 93 3.25 -2.09 10.57
C LEU A 93 3.45 -3.40 11.34
N GLY A 94 4.66 -3.95 11.24
CA GLY A 94 5.07 -5.19 11.88
C GLY A 94 5.10 -6.39 10.95
N ARG A 95 5.74 -7.44 11.41
CA ARG A 95 5.95 -8.69 10.68
C ARG A 95 4.65 -9.30 10.18
N GLN A 96 3.69 -9.47 11.10
CA GLN A 96 2.47 -10.22 10.81
C GLN A 96 1.64 -9.59 9.69
N ARG A 97 1.51 -8.26 9.67
CA ARG A 97 0.73 -7.58 8.62
C ARG A 97 1.29 -7.78 7.22
N ASN A 98 2.62 -7.83 7.10
CA ASN A 98 3.26 -8.13 5.82
C ASN A 98 3.00 -9.58 5.41
N ILE A 99 3.12 -10.54 6.34
CA ILE A 99 2.84 -11.95 6.09
C ILE A 99 1.38 -12.12 5.63
N ASP A 100 0.44 -11.55 6.36
CA ASP A 100 -0.99 -11.64 6.04
C ASP A 100 -1.30 -11.04 4.65
N GLY A 101 -0.75 -9.85 4.35
CA GLY A 101 -0.94 -9.19 3.06
C GLY A 101 -0.39 -10.00 1.89
N MET A 102 0.81 -10.56 2.05
CA MET A 102 1.42 -11.44 1.05
C MET A 102 0.61 -12.71 0.85
N GLU A 103 0.15 -13.34 1.93
CA GLU A 103 -0.61 -14.58 1.85
C GLU A 103 -1.99 -14.37 1.20
N ILE A 104 -2.72 -13.31 1.56
CA ILE A 104 -3.97 -12.94 0.90
C ILE A 104 -3.75 -12.71 -0.60
N THR A 105 -2.68 -12.01 -0.97
CA THR A 105 -2.35 -11.74 -2.37
C THR A 105 -1.99 -13.03 -3.12
N ARG A 106 -1.20 -13.91 -2.51
CA ARG A 106 -0.85 -15.22 -3.08
C ARG A 106 -2.09 -16.07 -3.35
N ILE A 107 -3.00 -16.14 -2.37
CA ILE A 107 -4.27 -16.88 -2.49
C ILE A 107 -5.14 -16.27 -3.60
N ALA A 108 -5.25 -14.95 -3.65
CA ALA A 108 -6.04 -14.25 -4.67
C ALA A 108 -5.50 -14.52 -6.09
N ARG A 109 -4.18 -14.62 -6.25
CA ARG A 109 -3.53 -15.00 -7.52
C ARG A 109 -3.68 -16.48 -7.85
N GLY A 110 -3.99 -17.34 -6.88
CA GLY A 110 -4.08 -18.79 -7.07
C GLY A 110 -2.74 -19.47 -7.36
N VAL A 111 -1.63 -18.90 -6.88
CA VAL A 111 -0.28 -19.41 -7.11
C VAL A 111 0.32 -20.06 -5.86
N ASN A 112 1.29 -20.96 -6.09
CA ASN A 112 2.07 -21.53 -5.00
C ASN A 112 3.13 -20.54 -4.48
N GLN A 113 3.82 -20.88 -3.40
CA GLN A 113 4.81 -20.00 -2.76
C GLN A 113 6.03 -19.74 -3.64
N GLU A 114 6.47 -20.73 -4.41
CA GLU A 114 7.62 -20.59 -5.30
C GLU A 114 7.34 -19.56 -6.41
N THR A 115 6.20 -19.69 -7.07
CA THR A 115 5.74 -18.73 -8.09
C THR A 115 5.56 -17.33 -7.48
N PHE A 116 4.96 -17.25 -6.29
CA PHE A 116 4.78 -15.96 -5.62
C PHE A 116 6.11 -15.27 -5.31
N ASN A 117 7.12 -16.03 -4.88
CA ASN A 117 8.46 -15.49 -4.59
C ASN A 117 9.25 -15.12 -5.85
N SER A 118 8.96 -15.73 -7.01
CA SER A 118 9.60 -15.38 -8.27
C SER A 118 8.94 -14.20 -9.00
N GLU A 119 7.67 -13.92 -8.69
CA GLU A 119 6.86 -12.90 -9.35
C GLU A 119 6.34 -11.85 -8.36
N PRO A 120 7.04 -10.71 -8.18
CA PRO A 120 6.59 -9.65 -7.27
C PRO A 120 5.16 -9.23 -7.55
N SER A 121 4.30 -9.24 -6.54
CA SER A 121 2.85 -9.10 -6.73
C SER A 121 2.20 -8.09 -5.79
N ILE A 122 2.92 -7.69 -4.75
CA ILE A 122 2.48 -6.75 -3.73
C ILE A 122 3.63 -5.82 -3.37
N PHE A 123 3.33 -4.61 -2.97
CA PHE A 123 4.35 -3.70 -2.48
C PHE A 123 4.02 -3.16 -1.09
N SER A 124 5.06 -2.71 -0.42
CA SER A 124 4.94 -2.07 0.88
C SER A 124 5.72 -0.76 0.93
N VAL A 125 5.20 0.21 1.64
CA VAL A 125 5.89 1.46 1.90
C VAL A 125 6.60 1.38 3.25
N ILE A 126 7.88 1.71 3.23
CA ILE A 126 8.76 1.72 4.40
C ILE A 126 9.12 3.16 4.71
N ASN A 127 8.58 3.68 5.79
CA ASN A 127 8.89 5.03 6.24
C ASN A 127 10.18 5.05 7.07
N ALA A 128 11.07 5.97 6.76
CA ALA A 128 12.22 6.26 7.63
C ALA A 128 11.80 7.13 8.81
N SER A 129 12.36 6.85 9.96
CA SER A 129 12.27 7.73 11.15
C SER A 129 13.44 8.71 11.11
N THR A 130 13.19 9.97 11.47
CA THR A 130 14.21 11.01 11.50
C THR A 130 14.99 10.98 12.81
N PRO A 131 16.32 11.24 12.80
CA PRO A 131 17.20 11.26 11.64
C PRO A 131 17.74 9.88 11.29
N LEU A 132 17.86 9.56 10.01
CA LEU A 132 18.61 8.40 9.45
C LEU A 132 18.33 7.05 10.17
N ARG A 133 17.08 6.78 10.52
CA ARG A 133 16.71 5.61 11.31
C ARG A 133 15.47 4.93 10.77
N TYR A 134 15.45 3.60 10.85
CA TYR A 134 14.23 2.79 10.73
C TYR A 134 13.87 2.24 12.11
N ASP A 135 12.59 2.22 12.44
CA ASP A 135 12.13 1.51 13.62
C ASP A 135 12.06 -0.01 13.39
N THR A 136 11.94 -0.76 14.48
CA THR A 136 11.90 -2.23 14.44
C THR A 136 10.73 -2.75 13.61
N VAL A 137 9.61 -2.06 13.62
CA VAL A 137 8.40 -2.44 12.89
C VAL A 137 8.66 -2.37 11.38
N MET A 138 9.28 -1.27 10.91
CA MET A 138 9.66 -1.09 9.50
C MET A 138 10.76 -2.07 9.07
N LEU A 139 11.76 -2.34 9.93
CA LEU A 139 12.81 -3.33 9.64
C LEU A 139 12.22 -4.74 9.48
N HIS A 140 11.26 -5.13 10.30
CA HIS A 140 10.56 -6.40 10.11
C HIS A 140 9.81 -6.44 8.78
N GLY A 141 9.21 -5.34 8.36
CA GLY A 141 8.58 -5.23 7.05
C GLY A 141 9.56 -5.44 5.91
N ILE A 142 10.73 -4.80 5.97
CA ILE A 142 11.81 -4.99 4.98
C ILE A 142 12.21 -6.46 4.92
N GLN A 143 12.46 -7.10 6.08
CA GLN A 143 12.87 -8.50 6.13
C GLN A 143 11.85 -9.45 5.50
N GLU A 144 10.56 -9.30 5.84
CA GLU A 144 9.51 -10.19 5.32
C GLU A 144 9.28 -9.99 3.82
N MET A 145 9.23 -8.75 3.36
CA MET A 145 9.01 -8.45 1.94
C MET A 145 10.20 -8.89 1.08
N SER A 146 11.44 -8.57 1.50
CA SER A 146 12.63 -8.93 0.74
C SER A 146 12.89 -10.44 0.73
N SER A 147 12.61 -11.15 1.81
CA SER A 147 12.79 -12.61 1.86
C SER A 147 11.88 -13.37 0.87
N ARG A 148 10.81 -12.72 0.42
CA ARG A 148 9.86 -13.25 -0.56
C ARG A 148 9.89 -12.49 -1.88
N ASN A 149 10.97 -11.73 -2.13
CA ASN A 149 11.16 -10.97 -3.38
C ASN A 149 9.99 -10.04 -3.73
N GLN A 150 9.32 -9.47 -2.72
CA GLN A 150 8.24 -8.52 -2.96
C GLN A 150 8.76 -7.08 -2.95
N VAL A 151 8.01 -6.16 -3.58
CA VAL A 151 8.47 -4.79 -3.80
C VAL A 151 8.45 -3.97 -2.51
N ILE A 152 9.54 -3.25 -2.25
CA ILE A 152 9.69 -2.30 -1.15
C ILE A 152 9.84 -0.90 -1.72
N CYS A 153 8.97 0.01 -1.31
CA CYS A 153 9.06 1.44 -1.61
C CYS A 153 9.56 2.18 -0.38
N ILE A 154 10.78 2.69 -0.45
CA ILE A 154 11.38 3.45 0.66
C ILE A 154 10.94 4.90 0.55
N THR A 155 10.26 5.39 1.57
CA THR A 155 9.69 6.74 1.61
C THR A 155 10.14 7.48 2.87
N PRO A 156 11.23 8.23 2.80
CA PRO A 156 11.56 9.12 3.90
C PRO A 156 10.55 10.26 3.94
N PHE A 157 9.96 10.50 5.11
CA PHE A 157 9.15 11.70 5.30
C PHE A 157 10.09 12.87 5.58
N THR A 158 10.32 13.70 4.58
CA THR A 158 11.28 14.79 4.64
C THR A 158 10.61 16.14 4.43
N LEU A 159 10.73 17.01 5.43
CA LEU A 159 10.28 18.39 5.35
C LEU A 159 11.50 19.30 5.18
N ALA A 160 11.48 20.12 4.14
CA ALA A 160 12.54 21.10 3.90
C ALA A 160 12.72 22.02 5.11
N GLY A 161 13.96 22.20 5.56
CA GLY A 161 14.29 23.02 6.73
C GLY A 161 14.06 22.37 8.10
N ALA A 162 13.44 21.18 8.14
CA ALA A 162 13.22 20.45 9.38
C ALA A 162 14.00 19.12 9.42
N MET A 163 13.88 18.32 8.37
CA MET A 163 14.49 16.99 8.25
C MET A 163 15.38 16.85 7.01
N ALA A 164 15.28 17.81 6.10
CA ALA A 164 16.09 17.93 4.91
C ALA A 164 16.60 19.36 4.77
N PRO A 165 17.67 19.59 3.97
CA PRO A 165 18.11 20.93 3.60
C PRO A 165 16.99 21.76 2.97
N VAL A 166 17.09 23.09 3.06
CA VAL A 166 16.11 24.02 2.48
C VAL A 166 16.21 24.14 0.97
N THR A 167 17.26 23.60 0.36
CA THR A 167 17.48 23.64 -1.07
C THR A 167 17.11 22.32 -1.73
N VAL A 168 16.62 22.39 -2.98
CA VAL A 168 16.27 21.19 -3.76
C VAL A 168 17.50 20.29 -4.03
N ALA A 169 18.69 20.85 -4.01
CA ALA A 169 19.94 20.12 -4.24
C ALA A 169 20.56 19.53 -2.97
N GLY A 170 20.00 19.82 -1.80
CA GLY A 170 20.53 19.36 -0.50
C GLY A 170 20.03 17.99 -0.06
#